data_cd180e6aabf9f0189f662d62d17508e2
#
_entry.id   cd180e6aabf9f0189f662d62d17508e2
#
_cell.length_a   1.000
_cell.length_b   1.000
_cell.length_c   1.000
_cell.angle_alpha   90.00
_cell.angle_beta   90.00
_cell.angle_gamma   90.00
#
_symmetry.space_group_name_H-M   'P 1'
#
loop_
_entity.id
_entity.type
_entity.pdbx_description
1 polymer ?
#
loop_
_entity_poly.entity_id
_entity_poly.type
_entity_poly.pdbx_seq_one_letter_code
_entity_poly.pdbx_strand_id
1 'polypeptide(L)'
;MVYNKAGIHDSIKGQGHWPETEETPTITLFLDNLDDRSLRRVKQLGVLGISIAQLDTGGLETWNDENLKRHIDRVAEADLELRNIMFDPGERIIFGQPGRNEDIETVINAIQIAGRQSLPVMEYNFYPHRIVEGYKVVPGRGGSGLMDFNNDRIKDLPPLTGKTTISLDELWDNVTYYLKAVIPVAEDANVRLALHPNDPPAPISRGSGQIMSTVEGWKRLTDIVPSPYNGITFDCGVTRELGHDPVEICRYFGERDQINHVHFRNVVTRTPNLDYTEVWVDEGQVDMFAVMSELVRQKYPRLIYPEHPPENDSDTEFPFDGISATTYTGFAYTVGYARAMMQAALATQAATK
;
A
#
# COMPACT_ATOMS: atom_id res chain seq x y z
N MET A 1 -24.37 1.33 -7.84
CA MET A 1 -25.06 1.29 -6.52
C MET A 1 -24.10 0.77 -5.46
N VAL A 2 -23.07 1.56 -5.19
CA VAL A 2 -21.96 1.18 -4.27
C VAL A 2 -22.41 1.15 -2.81
N TYR A 3 -23.43 1.91 -2.47
CA TYR A 3 -23.85 2.13 -1.07
C TYR A 3 -24.45 0.93 -0.34
N ASN A 4 -24.94 -0.06 -1.08
CA ASN A 4 -25.53 -1.26 -0.46
C ASN A 4 -24.48 -2.22 0.09
N LYS A 5 -23.22 -2.11 -0.37
CA LYS A 5 -22.16 -3.02 0.02
C LYS A 5 -21.58 -2.72 1.40
N ALA A 6 -21.60 -1.47 1.85
CA ALA A 6 -21.08 -1.09 3.16
C ALA A 6 -21.96 -1.51 4.35
N GLY A 7 -23.06 -2.22 4.12
CA GLY A 7 -24.00 -2.62 5.19
C GLY A 7 -24.67 -1.45 5.91
N ILE A 8 -24.79 -0.29 5.22
CA ILE A 8 -25.53 0.86 5.74
C ILE A 8 -26.98 0.44 5.90
N HIS A 9 -27.55 0.72 7.07
CA HIS A 9 -28.93 0.37 7.37
C HIS A 9 -29.89 0.98 6.34
N ASP A 10 -30.86 0.20 5.85
CA ASP A 10 -31.76 0.62 4.77
C ASP A 10 -32.50 1.92 5.04
N SER A 11 -32.80 2.23 6.31
CA SER A 11 -33.48 3.48 6.72
C SER A 11 -32.66 4.75 6.52
N ILE A 12 -31.33 4.64 6.32
CA ILE A 12 -30.44 5.78 6.10
C ILE A 12 -29.82 5.80 4.69
N LYS A 13 -30.19 4.83 3.83
CA LYS A 13 -29.77 4.81 2.44
C LYS A 13 -30.21 6.07 1.72
N GLY A 14 -29.27 6.73 1.07
CA GLY A 14 -29.54 7.96 0.32
C GLY A 14 -29.80 9.21 1.17
N GLN A 15 -29.70 9.12 2.50
CA GLN A 15 -29.84 10.27 3.39
C GLN A 15 -28.50 10.78 3.92
N GLY A 16 -27.41 10.02 3.71
CA GLY A 16 -26.07 10.35 4.18
C GLY A 16 -25.14 10.82 3.07
N HIS A 17 -24.08 11.51 3.47
CA HIS A 17 -22.99 11.93 2.57
C HIS A 17 -21.90 10.88 2.50
N TRP A 18 -22.23 9.68 1.98
CA TRP A 18 -21.21 8.64 1.76
C TRP A 18 -20.31 9.05 0.59
N PRO A 19 -18.99 9.16 0.78
CA PRO A 19 -18.13 9.78 -0.21
C PRO A 19 -17.59 8.82 -1.27
N GLU A 20 -17.62 7.49 -1.01
CA GLU A 20 -17.02 6.50 -1.91
C GLU A 20 -17.94 6.21 -3.09
N THR A 21 -17.42 6.41 -4.30
CA THR A 21 -18.11 6.24 -5.59
C THR A 21 -17.17 5.62 -6.61
N GLU A 22 -17.60 5.46 -7.85
CA GLU A 22 -16.74 5.03 -8.97
C GLU A 22 -15.69 6.09 -9.37
N GLU A 23 -15.83 7.34 -8.92
CA GLU A 23 -14.93 8.47 -9.22
C GLU A 23 -14.13 8.93 -7.98
N THR A 24 -14.14 8.16 -6.90
CA THR A 24 -13.44 8.49 -5.65
C THR A 24 -12.68 7.29 -5.10
N PRO A 25 -11.66 7.50 -4.26
CA PRO A 25 -10.96 6.38 -3.63
C PRO A 25 -11.89 5.46 -2.86
N THR A 26 -11.59 4.16 -2.88
CA THR A 26 -12.22 3.17 -2.00
C THR A 26 -11.29 2.89 -0.83
N ILE A 27 -11.77 3.11 0.39
CA ILE A 27 -10.98 2.82 1.60
C ILE A 27 -10.82 1.32 1.74
N THR A 28 -9.58 0.87 1.93
CA THR A 28 -9.21 -0.52 2.16
C THR A 28 -8.49 -0.68 3.48
N LEU A 29 -8.59 -1.85 4.08
CA LEU A 29 -7.73 -2.25 5.20
C LEU A 29 -7.06 -3.59 4.90
N PHE A 30 -5.85 -3.72 5.42
CA PHE A 30 -5.07 -4.94 5.36
C PHE A 30 -5.50 -5.90 6.45
N LEU A 31 -5.76 -7.17 6.12
CA LEU A 31 -6.13 -8.21 7.06
C LEU A 31 -5.12 -9.36 7.03
N ASP A 32 -4.72 -9.79 8.24
CA ASP A 32 -3.86 -10.96 8.43
C ASP A 32 -4.66 -12.27 8.33
N ASN A 33 -5.98 -12.20 8.56
CA ASN A 33 -6.89 -13.34 8.41
C ASN A 33 -8.30 -12.88 8.01
N LEU A 34 -9.09 -13.79 7.46
CA LEU A 34 -10.44 -13.52 6.96
C LEU A 34 -11.51 -14.18 7.83
N ASP A 35 -11.34 -14.24 9.15
CA ASP A 35 -12.35 -14.77 10.05
C ASP A 35 -13.57 -13.83 10.19
N ASP A 36 -14.67 -14.35 10.72
CA ASP A 36 -15.93 -13.58 10.87
C ASP A 36 -15.77 -12.34 11.74
N ARG A 37 -14.88 -12.39 12.71
CA ARG A 37 -14.63 -11.29 13.63
C ARG A 37 -13.89 -10.16 12.94
N SER A 38 -12.84 -10.49 12.19
CA SER A 38 -12.01 -9.53 11.43
C SER A 38 -12.84 -8.83 10.36
N LEU A 39 -13.55 -9.58 9.53
CA LEU A 39 -14.41 -9.04 8.48
C LEU A 39 -15.55 -8.16 9.05
N ARG A 40 -16.20 -8.62 10.12
CA ARG A 40 -17.25 -7.82 10.79
C ARG A 40 -16.73 -6.50 11.35
N ARG A 41 -15.54 -6.48 11.96
CA ARG A 41 -14.94 -5.28 12.54
C ARG A 41 -14.53 -4.27 11.47
N VAL A 42 -13.95 -4.72 10.37
CA VAL A 42 -13.64 -3.85 9.23
C VAL A 42 -14.92 -3.23 8.67
N LYS A 43 -15.96 -4.04 8.51
CA LYS A 43 -17.28 -3.57 8.07
C LYS A 43 -17.89 -2.53 9.02
N GLN A 44 -17.70 -2.68 10.33
CA GLN A 44 -18.18 -1.71 11.33
C GLN A 44 -17.49 -0.34 11.19
N LEU A 45 -16.27 -0.29 10.67
CA LEU A 45 -15.58 0.97 10.31
C LEU A 45 -16.11 1.56 9.00
N GLY A 46 -17.02 0.88 8.32
CA GLY A 46 -17.55 1.29 7.02
C GLY A 46 -16.54 1.12 5.87
N VAL A 47 -15.55 0.28 6.03
CA VAL A 47 -14.59 -0.06 4.98
C VAL A 47 -15.21 -1.06 4.03
N LEU A 48 -14.98 -0.88 2.73
CA LEU A 48 -15.51 -1.75 1.66
C LEU A 48 -14.44 -2.70 1.11
N GLY A 49 -13.22 -2.23 1.00
CA GLY A 49 -12.14 -2.96 0.37
C GLY A 49 -11.26 -3.69 1.37
N ILE A 50 -10.83 -4.90 1.02
CA ILE A 50 -9.89 -5.71 1.78
C ILE A 50 -8.62 -5.87 0.97
N SER A 51 -7.48 -5.74 1.64
CA SER A 51 -6.16 -6.15 1.17
C SER A 51 -5.64 -7.30 2.03
N ILE A 52 -4.91 -8.24 1.44
CA ILE A 52 -4.24 -9.34 2.17
C ILE A 52 -2.81 -9.52 1.67
N ALA A 53 -1.94 -10.14 2.47
CA ALA A 53 -0.53 -10.34 2.12
C ALA A 53 -0.28 -11.58 1.27
N GLN A 54 -1.07 -12.52 1.13
CA GLN A 54 -0.89 -13.74 0.32
C GLN A 54 -2.14 -14.62 0.45
N LEU A 55 -2.22 -15.67 -0.37
CA LEU A 55 -3.23 -16.70 -0.23
C LEU A 55 -2.72 -17.78 0.73
N ASP A 56 -3.39 -17.95 1.85
CA ASP A 56 -3.08 -19.01 2.85
C ASP A 56 -1.59 -19.05 3.27
N THR A 57 -1.00 -20.25 3.31
CA THR A 57 0.34 -20.50 3.84
C THR A 57 1.42 -20.70 2.78
N GLY A 58 1.12 -20.46 1.52
CA GLY A 58 2.05 -20.66 0.41
C GLY A 58 2.40 -19.38 -0.32
N GLY A 59 3.51 -19.40 -1.06
CA GLY A 59 3.87 -18.37 -2.01
C GLY A 59 3.01 -18.40 -3.27
N LEU A 60 3.39 -17.62 -4.28
CA LEU A 60 2.68 -17.53 -5.55
C LEU A 60 2.53 -18.88 -6.28
N GLU A 61 3.41 -19.85 -6.02
CA GLU A 61 3.34 -21.20 -6.56
C GLU A 61 2.09 -21.97 -6.11
N THR A 62 1.44 -21.54 -5.03
CA THR A 62 0.20 -22.15 -4.54
C THR A 62 -1.05 -21.53 -5.17
N TRP A 63 -0.91 -20.46 -5.95
CA TRP A 63 -2.03 -19.78 -6.56
C TRP A 63 -2.68 -20.63 -7.66
N ASN A 64 -3.99 -20.74 -7.59
CA ASN A 64 -4.87 -21.29 -8.61
C ASN A 64 -6.23 -20.62 -8.53
N ASP A 65 -7.06 -20.82 -9.54
CA ASP A 65 -8.40 -20.21 -9.64
C ASP A 65 -9.29 -20.54 -8.44
N GLU A 66 -9.22 -21.76 -7.93
CA GLU A 66 -10.03 -22.20 -6.78
C GLU A 66 -9.61 -21.50 -5.48
N ASN A 67 -8.29 -21.44 -5.22
CA ASN A 67 -7.76 -20.77 -4.03
C ASN A 67 -8.11 -19.29 -4.01
N LEU A 68 -7.84 -18.57 -5.08
CA LEU A 68 -8.16 -17.14 -5.14
C LEU A 68 -9.67 -16.90 -5.05
N LYS A 69 -10.46 -17.70 -5.77
CA LYS A 69 -11.93 -17.59 -5.71
C LYS A 69 -12.45 -17.82 -4.29
N ARG A 70 -11.92 -18.78 -3.54
CA ARG A 70 -12.32 -19.04 -2.15
C ARG A 70 -12.11 -17.82 -1.27
N HIS A 71 -10.99 -17.09 -1.41
CA HIS A 71 -10.74 -15.86 -0.65
C HIS A 71 -11.68 -14.73 -1.07
N ILE A 72 -11.94 -14.58 -2.36
CA ILE A 72 -12.88 -13.58 -2.89
C ILE A 72 -14.30 -13.88 -2.36
N ASP A 73 -14.76 -15.12 -2.47
CA ASP A 73 -16.07 -15.53 -1.99
C ASP A 73 -16.19 -15.32 -0.46
N ARG A 74 -15.14 -15.67 0.29
CA ARG A 74 -15.11 -15.48 1.75
C ARG A 74 -15.25 -14.01 2.16
N VAL A 75 -14.61 -13.10 1.45
CA VAL A 75 -14.74 -11.66 1.68
C VAL A 75 -16.11 -11.16 1.24
N ALA A 76 -16.64 -11.67 0.12
CA ALA A 76 -17.95 -11.31 -0.42
C ALA A 76 -19.12 -11.77 0.48
N GLU A 77 -18.99 -12.90 1.20
CA GLU A 77 -19.98 -13.35 2.20
C GLU A 77 -20.20 -12.32 3.32
N ALA A 78 -19.21 -11.47 3.59
CA ALA A 78 -19.33 -10.38 4.54
C ALA A 78 -19.80 -9.05 3.90
N ASP A 79 -20.23 -9.06 2.62
CA ASP A 79 -20.52 -7.88 1.79
C ASP A 79 -19.32 -6.91 1.70
N LEU A 80 -18.11 -7.46 1.57
CA LEU A 80 -16.86 -6.75 1.35
C LEU A 80 -16.25 -7.18 0.02
N GLU A 81 -15.19 -6.51 -0.43
CA GLU A 81 -14.52 -6.80 -1.70
C GLU A 81 -13.02 -7.02 -1.48
N LEU A 82 -12.49 -8.15 -1.91
CA LEU A 82 -11.05 -8.34 -1.99
C LEU A 82 -10.53 -7.52 -3.18
N ARG A 83 -9.71 -6.51 -2.89
CA ARG A 83 -9.29 -5.51 -3.86
C ARG A 83 -7.80 -5.50 -4.15
N ASN A 84 -7.00 -6.03 -3.24
CA ASN A 84 -5.54 -6.08 -3.37
C ASN A 84 -4.99 -7.32 -2.70
N ILE A 85 -3.96 -7.89 -3.32
CA ILE A 85 -3.10 -8.88 -2.69
C ILE A 85 -1.66 -8.40 -2.83
N MET A 86 -0.98 -8.26 -1.70
CA MET A 86 0.44 -7.96 -1.67
C MET A 86 1.24 -9.25 -1.80
N PHE A 87 2.21 -9.28 -2.70
CA PHE A 87 3.03 -10.46 -2.96
C PHE A 87 4.53 -10.15 -2.96
N ASP A 88 5.34 -11.18 -2.79
CA ASP A 88 6.80 -11.12 -2.95
C ASP A 88 7.18 -11.80 -4.27
N PRO A 89 7.88 -11.09 -5.19
CA PRO A 89 8.33 -11.69 -6.44
C PRO A 89 9.41 -12.76 -6.26
N GLY A 90 10.07 -12.81 -5.11
CA GLY A 90 11.08 -13.80 -4.77
C GLY A 90 12.53 -13.35 -4.96
N GLU A 91 13.42 -13.89 -4.12
CA GLU A 91 14.85 -13.52 -4.11
C GLU A 91 15.53 -13.76 -5.46
N ARG A 92 15.20 -14.84 -6.19
CA ARG A 92 15.85 -15.13 -7.48
C ARG A 92 15.58 -14.07 -8.54
N ILE A 93 14.39 -13.46 -8.53
CA ILE A 93 14.05 -12.33 -9.41
C ILE A 93 14.83 -11.09 -8.98
N ILE A 94 14.78 -10.75 -7.69
CA ILE A 94 15.41 -9.54 -7.14
C ILE A 94 16.93 -9.56 -7.37
N PHE A 95 17.59 -10.69 -7.13
CA PHE A 95 19.03 -10.84 -7.26
C PHE A 95 19.51 -11.36 -8.63
N GLY A 96 18.61 -11.58 -9.58
CA GLY A 96 18.97 -12.07 -10.92
C GLY A 96 19.57 -13.47 -10.94
N GLN A 97 19.22 -14.31 -9.99
CA GLN A 97 19.85 -15.63 -9.78
C GLN A 97 19.32 -16.70 -10.77
N PRO A 98 20.05 -17.81 -10.93
CA PRO A 98 19.54 -18.96 -11.67
C PRO A 98 18.17 -19.41 -11.16
N GLY A 99 17.24 -19.69 -12.06
CA GLY A 99 15.85 -20.01 -11.73
C GLY A 99 14.90 -18.81 -11.71
N ARG A 100 15.39 -17.57 -11.96
CA ARG A 100 14.53 -16.38 -11.98
C ARG A 100 13.42 -16.46 -13.03
N ASN A 101 13.66 -17.15 -14.15
CA ASN A 101 12.67 -17.25 -15.21
C ASN A 101 11.48 -18.11 -14.77
N GLU A 102 11.75 -19.19 -14.04
CA GLU A 102 10.72 -20.02 -13.45
C GLU A 102 9.88 -19.25 -12.42
N ASP A 103 10.52 -18.39 -11.62
CA ASP A 103 9.80 -17.50 -10.69
C ASP A 103 8.98 -16.44 -11.44
N ILE A 104 9.50 -15.87 -12.53
CA ILE A 104 8.75 -14.94 -13.38
C ILE A 104 7.53 -15.62 -13.98
N GLU A 105 7.63 -16.85 -14.47
CA GLU A 105 6.48 -17.62 -14.97
C GLU A 105 5.45 -17.87 -13.87
N THR A 106 5.88 -18.08 -12.63
CA THR A 106 4.98 -18.19 -11.47
C THR A 106 4.22 -16.87 -11.22
N VAL A 107 4.90 -15.72 -11.30
CA VAL A 107 4.26 -14.41 -11.20
C VAL A 107 3.28 -14.18 -12.36
N ILE A 108 3.67 -14.51 -13.59
CA ILE A 108 2.82 -14.41 -14.78
C ILE A 108 1.53 -15.23 -14.59
N ASN A 109 1.66 -16.47 -14.13
CA ASN A 109 0.50 -17.32 -13.85
C ASN A 109 -0.40 -16.70 -12.76
N ALA A 110 0.17 -16.17 -11.68
CA ALA A 110 -0.59 -15.50 -10.63
C ALA A 110 -1.35 -14.27 -11.15
N ILE A 111 -0.74 -13.45 -12.00
CA ILE A 111 -1.39 -12.30 -12.65
C ILE A 111 -2.58 -12.76 -13.52
N GLN A 112 -2.41 -13.82 -14.29
CA GLN A 112 -3.47 -14.38 -15.13
C GLN A 112 -4.64 -14.92 -14.30
N ILE A 113 -4.35 -15.60 -13.19
CA ILE A 113 -5.37 -16.06 -12.23
C ILE A 113 -6.10 -14.86 -11.63
N ALA A 114 -5.37 -13.83 -11.18
CA ALA A 114 -5.95 -12.59 -10.67
C ALA A 114 -6.91 -11.94 -11.67
N GLY A 115 -6.52 -11.86 -12.95
CA GLY A 115 -7.36 -11.33 -14.01
C GLY A 115 -8.64 -12.14 -14.25
N ARG A 116 -8.55 -13.49 -14.30
CA ARG A 116 -9.72 -14.35 -14.42
C ARG A 116 -10.70 -14.22 -13.27
N GLN A 117 -10.20 -13.92 -12.08
CA GLN A 117 -11.00 -13.72 -10.87
C GLN A 117 -11.37 -12.24 -10.62
N SER A 118 -11.00 -11.33 -11.54
CA SER A 118 -11.30 -9.90 -11.47
C SER A 118 -10.69 -9.22 -10.23
N LEU A 119 -9.55 -9.69 -9.74
CA LEU A 119 -8.76 -8.99 -8.71
C LEU A 119 -8.09 -7.76 -9.35
N PRO A 120 -8.40 -6.52 -8.91
CA PRO A 120 -7.99 -5.35 -9.67
C PRO A 120 -6.54 -4.93 -9.47
N VAL A 121 -5.94 -5.23 -8.31
CA VAL A 121 -4.59 -4.77 -7.94
C VAL A 121 -3.79 -5.89 -7.33
N MET A 122 -2.53 -5.97 -7.72
CA MET A 122 -1.50 -6.77 -7.05
C MET A 122 -0.35 -5.83 -6.66
N GLU A 123 -0.16 -5.67 -5.37
CA GLU A 123 0.90 -4.84 -4.79
C GLU A 123 2.14 -5.70 -4.51
N TYR A 124 3.35 -5.14 -4.67
CA TYR A 124 4.57 -5.87 -4.40
C TYR A 124 5.72 -4.97 -3.97
N ASN A 125 6.72 -5.58 -3.32
CA ASN A 125 7.98 -4.96 -2.96
C ASN A 125 9.10 -5.49 -3.86
N PHE A 126 10.12 -4.67 -4.11
CA PHE A 126 11.34 -5.08 -4.79
C PHE A 126 12.54 -4.71 -3.91
N TYR A 127 12.61 -5.32 -2.72
CA TYR A 127 13.62 -5.07 -1.70
C TYR A 127 14.66 -6.19 -1.68
N PRO A 128 15.96 -5.87 -1.83
CA PRO A 128 17.01 -6.83 -1.45
C PRO A 128 16.97 -7.16 0.04
N HIS A 129 16.62 -6.17 0.86
CA HIS A 129 16.40 -6.29 2.29
C HIS A 129 15.59 -5.10 2.80
N ARG A 130 14.58 -5.34 3.64
CA ARG A 130 13.84 -4.28 4.33
C ARG A 130 14.56 -3.94 5.63
N ILE A 131 14.95 -2.66 5.80
CA ILE A 131 15.76 -2.19 6.94
C ILE A 131 14.87 -1.90 8.16
N VAL A 132 14.38 -2.94 8.82
CA VAL A 132 13.53 -2.76 10.00
C VAL A 132 14.32 -2.37 11.26
N GLU A 133 15.63 -2.65 11.29
CA GLU A 133 16.52 -2.38 12.43
C GLU A 133 16.72 -0.89 12.71
N GLY A 134 16.40 -0.03 11.76
CA GLY A 134 16.47 1.43 11.90
C GLY A 134 15.31 2.03 12.69
N TYR A 135 14.25 1.28 12.94
CA TYR A 135 13.08 1.72 13.68
C TYR A 135 13.19 1.48 15.19
N LYS A 136 12.54 2.33 15.95
CA LYS A 136 12.22 2.12 17.36
C LYS A 136 10.90 2.81 17.69
N VAL A 137 10.22 2.33 18.71
CA VAL A 137 9.03 3.00 19.26
C VAL A 137 9.46 4.16 20.14
N VAL A 138 8.84 5.32 19.94
CA VAL A 138 9.01 6.53 20.76
C VAL A 138 7.64 7.03 21.23
N PRO A 139 7.55 7.71 22.39
CA PRO A 139 6.27 8.22 22.88
C PRO A 139 5.78 9.39 22.02
N GLY A 140 4.52 9.31 21.61
CA GLY A 140 3.77 10.36 20.95
C GLY A 140 2.71 11.00 21.83
N ARG A 141 1.67 11.53 21.20
CA ARG A 141 0.50 12.13 21.86
C ARG A 141 -0.11 11.16 22.88
N GLY A 142 -0.24 11.60 24.14
CA GLY A 142 -0.83 10.79 25.20
C GLY A 142 -0.04 9.55 25.59
N GLY A 143 1.20 9.39 25.12
CA GLY A 143 2.02 8.21 25.34
C GLY A 143 1.87 7.13 24.25
N SER A 144 1.11 7.40 23.18
CA SER A 144 0.98 6.47 22.04
C SER A 144 2.35 6.11 21.45
N GLY A 145 2.49 4.89 20.94
CA GLY A 145 3.73 4.40 20.35
C GLY A 145 3.86 4.87 18.88
N LEU A 146 4.86 5.72 18.62
CA LEU A 146 5.21 6.18 17.27
C LEU A 146 6.42 5.41 16.75
N MET A 147 6.43 5.07 15.45
CA MET A 147 7.57 4.45 14.78
C MET A 147 8.56 5.54 14.35
N ASP A 148 9.77 5.53 14.94
CA ASP A 148 10.82 6.50 14.68
C ASP A 148 11.99 5.84 13.96
N PHE A 149 12.24 6.25 12.73
CA PHE A 149 13.36 5.79 11.92
C PHE A 149 14.54 6.77 12.02
N ASN A 150 15.75 6.21 12.17
CA ASN A 150 16.98 6.98 12.04
C ASN A 150 18.09 6.10 11.42
N ASN A 151 18.62 6.55 10.29
CA ASN A 151 19.65 5.86 9.53
C ASN A 151 20.96 5.70 10.32
N ASP A 152 21.25 6.56 11.30
CA ASP A 152 22.44 6.42 12.15
C ASP A 152 22.48 5.12 12.95
N ARG A 153 21.31 4.47 13.14
CA ARG A 153 21.22 3.16 13.82
C ARG A 153 21.68 2.01 12.94
N ILE A 154 21.75 2.20 11.63
CA ILE A 154 21.95 1.13 10.65
C ILE A 154 23.07 1.37 9.64
N LYS A 155 23.51 2.62 9.42
CA LYS A 155 24.46 2.98 8.35
C LYS A 155 25.79 2.20 8.40
N ASP A 156 26.22 1.83 9.61
CA ASP A 156 27.47 1.10 9.85
C ASP A 156 27.26 -0.42 10.04
N LEU A 157 26.03 -0.90 9.92
CA LEU A 157 25.75 -2.33 10.04
C LEU A 157 26.30 -3.09 8.84
N PRO A 158 26.99 -4.23 9.05
CA PRO A 158 27.51 -5.02 7.95
C PRO A 158 26.37 -5.64 7.12
N PRO A 159 26.65 -6.12 5.91
CA PRO A 159 25.75 -6.98 5.17
C PRO A 159 25.21 -8.13 6.03
N LEU A 160 24.01 -8.60 5.72
CA LEU A 160 23.41 -9.73 6.43
C LEU A 160 24.25 -11.00 6.24
N THR A 161 24.52 -11.70 7.33
CA THR A 161 25.31 -12.95 7.30
C THR A 161 24.64 -13.97 6.37
N GLY A 162 25.39 -14.49 5.41
CA GLY A 162 24.91 -15.49 4.46
C GLY A 162 23.98 -14.94 3.36
N LYS A 163 23.78 -13.64 3.29
CA LYS A 163 23.03 -13.00 2.20
C LYS A 163 23.98 -12.25 1.25
N THR A 164 23.64 -12.28 -0.03
CA THR A 164 24.35 -11.55 -1.08
C THR A 164 23.93 -10.08 -1.05
N THR A 165 24.86 -9.16 -1.28
CA THR A 165 24.56 -7.76 -1.57
C THR A 165 24.43 -7.56 -3.08
N ILE A 166 23.67 -6.56 -3.48
CA ILE A 166 23.45 -6.22 -4.89
C ILE A 166 23.63 -4.71 -5.09
N SER A 167 24.33 -4.34 -6.16
CA SER A 167 24.47 -2.94 -6.53
C SER A 167 23.17 -2.34 -7.05
N LEU A 168 23.06 -1.02 -7.01
CA LEU A 168 21.89 -0.32 -7.53
C LEU A 168 21.68 -0.57 -9.04
N ASP A 169 22.77 -0.62 -9.83
CA ASP A 169 22.69 -0.84 -11.27
C ASP A 169 22.20 -2.26 -11.60
N GLU A 170 22.75 -3.28 -10.93
CA GLU A 170 22.28 -4.67 -11.10
C GLU A 170 20.80 -4.82 -10.69
N LEU A 171 20.38 -4.12 -9.64
CA LEU A 171 18.99 -4.16 -9.19
C LEU A 171 18.05 -3.50 -10.22
N TRP A 172 18.50 -2.40 -10.87
CA TRP A 172 17.78 -1.79 -11.99
C TRP A 172 17.71 -2.70 -13.23
N ASP A 173 18.77 -3.43 -13.53
CA ASP A 173 18.76 -4.42 -14.62
C ASP A 173 17.77 -5.55 -14.33
N ASN A 174 17.74 -6.05 -13.10
CA ASN A 174 16.84 -7.13 -12.68
C ASN A 174 15.37 -6.70 -12.71
N VAL A 175 15.04 -5.53 -12.17
CA VAL A 175 13.65 -5.03 -12.22
C VAL A 175 13.22 -4.71 -13.65
N THR A 176 14.13 -4.21 -14.48
CA THR A 176 13.86 -3.97 -15.92
C THR A 176 13.54 -5.27 -16.65
N TYR A 177 14.31 -6.32 -16.40
CA TYR A 177 14.07 -7.63 -16.97
C TYR A 177 12.70 -8.19 -16.52
N TYR A 178 12.41 -8.10 -15.25
CA TYR A 178 11.14 -8.53 -14.65
C TYR A 178 9.94 -7.79 -15.23
N LEU A 179 9.96 -6.45 -15.23
CA LEU A 179 8.83 -5.64 -15.70
C LEU A 179 8.51 -5.86 -17.18
N LYS A 180 9.54 -6.01 -18.03
CA LYS A 180 9.32 -6.32 -19.44
C LYS A 180 8.62 -7.65 -19.68
N ALA A 181 8.74 -8.59 -18.76
CA ALA A 181 8.05 -9.87 -18.86
C ALA A 181 6.62 -9.81 -18.32
N VAL A 182 6.39 -9.13 -17.18
CA VAL A 182 5.12 -9.21 -16.46
C VAL A 182 4.11 -8.13 -16.86
N ILE A 183 4.55 -6.92 -17.24
CA ILE A 183 3.61 -5.82 -17.53
C ILE A 183 2.71 -6.09 -18.74
N PRO A 184 3.17 -6.64 -19.87
CA PRO A 184 2.26 -6.99 -20.97
C PRO A 184 1.17 -7.99 -20.53
N VAL A 185 1.50 -8.94 -19.67
CA VAL A 185 0.54 -9.90 -19.13
C VAL A 185 -0.45 -9.23 -18.17
N ALA A 186 0.01 -8.29 -17.38
CA ALA A 186 -0.83 -7.51 -16.47
C ALA A 186 -1.85 -6.65 -17.25
N GLU A 187 -1.44 -6.05 -18.37
CA GLU A 187 -2.33 -5.35 -19.30
C GLU A 187 -3.41 -6.27 -19.87
N ASP A 188 -3.00 -7.41 -20.42
CA ASP A 188 -3.92 -8.39 -21.02
C ASP A 188 -4.91 -8.95 -19.98
N ALA A 189 -4.45 -9.14 -18.75
CA ALA A 189 -5.25 -9.64 -17.63
C ALA A 189 -6.10 -8.55 -16.95
N ASN A 190 -5.92 -7.27 -17.29
CA ASN A 190 -6.55 -6.12 -16.60
C ASN A 190 -6.25 -6.09 -15.09
N VAL A 191 -5.02 -6.42 -14.70
CA VAL A 191 -4.54 -6.40 -13.30
C VAL A 191 -3.47 -5.32 -13.14
N ARG A 192 -3.67 -4.36 -12.27
CA ARG A 192 -2.72 -3.30 -12.04
C ARG A 192 -1.64 -3.74 -11.05
N LEU A 193 -0.39 -3.64 -11.45
CA LEU A 193 0.74 -3.87 -10.56
C LEU A 193 1.11 -2.56 -9.84
N ALA A 194 1.29 -2.61 -8.53
CA ALA A 194 1.65 -1.48 -7.70
C ALA A 194 2.96 -1.77 -6.96
N LEU A 195 4.08 -1.21 -7.42
CA LEU A 195 5.33 -1.32 -6.68
C LEU A 195 5.35 -0.33 -5.52
N HIS A 196 5.48 -0.86 -4.31
CA HIS A 196 5.61 -0.06 -3.10
C HIS A 196 6.99 0.63 -3.05
N PRO A 197 7.08 1.92 -2.70
CA PRO A 197 8.36 2.59 -2.48
C PRO A 197 9.16 1.91 -1.36
N ASN A 198 10.48 2.12 -1.35
CA ASN A 198 11.28 1.66 -0.23
C ASN A 198 10.85 2.41 1.05
N ASP A 199 10.51 1.64 2.07
CA ASP A 199 10.19 2.13 3.40
C ASP A 199 10.93 1.26 4.44
N PRO A 200 11.95 1.82 5.08
CA PRO A 200 12.45 3.20 4.97
C PRO A 200 13.17 3.49 3.63
N PRO A 201 13.13 4.77 3.15
CA PRO A 201 13.71 5.17 1.87
C PRO A 201 15.21 5.48 1.95
N ALA A 202 15.93 4.86 2.87
CA ALA A 202 17.40 4.99 2.92
C ALA A 202 18.01 4.46 1.63
N PRO A 203 19.00 5.12 1.03
CA PRO A 203 19.53 4.74 -0.29
C PRO A 203 20.25 3.39 -0.30
N ILE A 204 20.77 2.97 0.84
CA ILE A 204 21.48 1.70 1.04
C ILE A 204 20.85 0.93 2.20
N SER A 205 20.57 -0.35 1.94
CA SER A 205 20.08 -1.32 2.91
C SER A 205 21.09 -2.45 3.08
N ARG A 206 21.83 -2.48 4.22
CA ARG A 206 22.76 -3.56 4.56
C ARG A 206 23.73 -3.90 3.41
N GLY A 207 24.24 -2.86 2.74
CA GLY A 207 25.17 -2.98 1.61
C GLY A 207 24.52 -3.12 0.23
N SER A 208 23.20 -3.21 0.14
CA SER A 208 22.46 -3.26 -1.13
C SER A 208 21.80 -1.93 -1.46
N GLY A 209 21.74 -1.58 -2.76
CA GLY A 209 21.01 -0.40 -3.24
C GLY A 209 19.50 -0.55 -3.13
N GLN A 210 18.77 0.56 -3.16
CA GLN A 210 17.31 0.60 -3.12
C GLN A 210 16.77 1.43 -4.29
N ILE A 211 16.05 0.79 -5.23
CA ILE A 211 15.59 1.44 -6.49
C ILE A 211 14.46 2.45 -6.27
N MET A 212 13.63 2.22 -5.24
CA MET A 212 12.46 3.04 -4.94
C MET A 212 12.70 4.05 -3.81
N SER A 213 13.96 4.36 -3.50
CA SER A 213 14.37 5.31 -2.46
C SER A 213 14.43 6.77 -2.93
N THR A 214 13.98 7.07 -4.15
CA THR A 214 13.88 8.42 -4.72
C THR A 214 12.70 8.55 -5.67
N VAL A 215 12.16 9.76 -5.80
CA VAL A 215 11.10 10.05 -6.78
C VAL A 215 11.59 9.84 -8.23
N GLU A 216 12.85 10.12 -8.50
CA GLU A 216 13.47 9.83 -9.80
C GLU A 216 13.51 8.32 -10.10
N GLY A 217 13.73 7.51 -9.07
CA GLY A 217 13.58 6.04 -9.16
C GLY A 217 12.16 5.63 -9.50
N TRP A 218 11.16 6.24 -8.89
CA TRP A 218 9.74 5.97 -9.20
C TRP A 218 9.39 6.31 -10.65
N LYS A 219 9.86 7.48 -11.14
CA LYS A 219 9.70 7.87 -12.54
C LYS A 219 10.40 6.89 -13.49
N ARG A 220 11.65 6.55 -13.21
CA ARG A 220 12.41 5.56 -13.98
C ARG A 220 11.69 4.22 -14.05
N LEU A 221 11.12 3.74 -12.95
CA LEU A 221 10.37 2.49 -12.91
C LEU A 221 9.20 2.49 -13.88
N THR A 222 8.37 3.53 -13.83
CA THR A 222 7.17 3.64 -14.68
C THR A 222 7.52 3.87 -16.15
N ASP A 223 8.71 4.38 -16.45
CA ASP A 223 9.22 4.59 -17.82
C ASP A 223 9.84 3.32 -18.44
N ILE A 224 10.15 2.27 -17.65
CA ILE A 224 10.70 1.00 -18.18
C ILE A 224 9.73 0.34 -19.17
N VAL A 225 8.45 0.27 -18.79
CA VAL A 225 7.33 -0.14 -19.65
C VAL A 225 6.21 0.86 -19.40
N PRO A 226 6.07 1.90 -20.24
CA PRO A 226 5.05 2.93 -20.06
C PRO A 226 3.64 2.34 -20.21
N SER A 227 2.98 2.12 -19.09
CA SER A 227 1.66 1.49 -19.02
C SER A 227 0.96 1.91 -17.73
N PRO A 228 -0.36 2.10 -17.72
CA PRO A 228 -1.12 2.28 -16.49
C PRO A 228 -1.10 1.03 -15.59
N TYR A 229 -0.74 -0.13 -16.13
CA TYR A 229 -0.58 -1.35 -15.35
C TYR A 229 0.80 -1.48 -14.69
N ASN A 230 1.79 -0.67 -15.10
CA ASN A 230 3.07 -0.48 -14.42
C ASN A 230 3.02 0.78 -13.57
N GLY A 231 2.44 0.68 -12.38
CA GLY A 231 2.29 1.82 -11.51
C GLY A 231 2.95 1.63 -10.15
N ILE A 232 2.76 2.64 -9.33
CA ILE A 232 3.28 2.66 -7.97
C ILE A 232 2.17 2.55 -6.93
N THR A 233 2.54 2.09 -5.75
CA THR A 233 1.85 2.47 -4.53
C THR A 233 2.31 3.90 -4.19
N PHE A 234 1.43 4.87 -4.36
CA PHE A 234 1.71 6.24 -3.93
C PHE A 234 1.55 6.31 -2.42
N ASP A 235 2.67 6.35 -1.71
CA ASP A 235 2.71 6.56 -0.26
C ASP A 235 3.01 8.03 0.02
N CYS A 236 2.04 8.75 0.58
CA CYS A 236 2.20 10.17 0.87
C CYS A 236 3.17 10.41 2.05
N GLY A 237 3.30 9.47 2.97
CA GLY A 237 4.30 9.49 4.04
C GLY A 237 5.71 9.34 3.48
N VAL A 238 5.98 8.26 2.70
CA VAL A 238 7.30 8.08 2.05
C VAL A 238 7.65 9.27 1.15
N THR A 239 6.69 9.82 0.44
CA THR A 239 6.94 11.03 -0.36
C THR A 239 7.48 12.17 0.49
N ARG A 240 6.92 12.37 1.68
CA ARG A 240 7.38 13.38 2.63
C ARG A 240 8.71 13.00 3.27
N GLU A 241 8.95 11.73 3.57
CA GLU A 241 10.24 11.22 4.04
C GLU A 241 11.36 11.50 3.06
N LEU A 242 11.07 11.42 1.74
CA LEU A 242 11.99 11.81 0.67
C LEU A 242 12.21 13.33 0.54
N GLY A 243 11.46 14.14 1.30
CA GLY A 243 11.56 15.60 1.29
C GLY A 243 10.76 16.29 0.17
N HIS A 244 9.89 15.56 -0.51
CA HIS A 244 9.04 16.10 -1.57
C HIS A 244 7.67 16.54 -1.05
N ASP A 245 6.93 17.32 -1.89
CA ASP A 245 5.54 17.66 -1.66
C ASP A 245 4.65 16.49 -2.16
N PRO A 246 3.89 15.83 -1.27
CA PRO A 246 3.03 14.73 -1.68
C PRO A 246 1.94 15.13 -2.68
N VAL A 247 1.46 16.36 -2.66
CA VAL A 247 0.46 16.84 -3.61
C VAL A 247 1.02 16.92 -5.04
N GLU A 248 2.25 17.43 -5.18
CA GLU A 248 2.93 17.51 -6.48
C GLU A 248 3.21 16.10 -7.04
N ILE A 249 3.67 15.17 -6.21
CA ILE A 249 3.96 13.81 -6.63
C ILE A 249 2.67 13.04 -6.96
N CYS A 250 1.62 13.20 -6.14
CA CYS A 250 0.29 12.68 -6.43
C CYS A 250 -0.22 13.15 -7.79
N ARG A 251 -0.07 14.45 -8.08
CA ARG A 251 -0.44 15.04 -9.37
C ARG A 251 0.35 14.43 -10.51
N TYR A 252 1.66 14.35 -10.38
CA TYR A 252 2.55 13.84 -11.43
C TYR A 252 2.18 12.42 -11.87
N PHE A 253 2.04 11.49 -10.93
CA PHE A 253 1.73 10.08 -11.24
C PHE A 253 0.25 9.87 -11.55
N GLY A 254 -0.64 10.63 -10.92
CA GLY A 254 -2.07 10.51 -11.14
C GLY A 254 -2.51 10.97 -12.52
N GLU A 255 -1.96 12.07 -13.04
CA GLU A 255 -2.22 12.56 -14.41
C GLU A 255 -1.72 11.58 -15.50
N ARG A 256 -0.86 10.64 -15.13
CA ARG A 256 -0.35 9.56 -15.98
C ARG A 256 -1.08 8.23 -15.80
N ASP A 257 -2.07 8.21 -14.92
CA ASP A 257 -2.78 6.99 -14.49
C ASP A 257 -1.85 5.88 -13.96
N GLN A 258 -0.78 6.29 -13.25
CA GLN A 258 0.26 5.42 -12.70
C GLN A 258 0.20 5.24 -11.18
N ILE A 259 -0.82 5.77 -10.51
CA ILE A 259 -1.12 5.46 -9.10
C ILE A 259 -2.05 4.24 -9.09
N ASN A 260 -1.56 3.09 -8.67
CA ASN A 260 -2.34 1.86 -8.62
C ASN A 260 -2.85 1.51 -7.23
N HIS A 261 -2.18 2.01 -6.19
CA HIS A 261 -2.61 1.98 -4.79
C HIS A 261 -2.18 3.29 -4.12
N VAL A 262 -2.85 3.67 -3.04
CA VAL A 262 -2.46 4.82 -2.21
C VAL A 262 -2.31 4.37 -0.77
N HIS A 263 -1.15 4.67 -0.16
CA HIS A 263 -0.92 4.59 1.27
C HIS A 263 -1.06 5.99 1.88
N PHE A 264 -2.00 6.13 2.81
CA PHE A 264 -2.45 7.42 3.33
C PHE A 264 -2.08 7.56 4.80
N ARG A 265 -0.84 7.98 5.05
CA ARG A 265 -0.24 8.14 6.36
C ARG A 265 0.53 9.45 6.48
N ASN A 266 0.88 9.86 7.68
CA ASN A 266 1.56 11.12 7.94
C ASN A 266 2.85 10.92 8.73
N VAL A 267 3.81 11.80 8.49
CA VAL A 267 5.16 11.73 9.07
C VAL A 267 5.68 13.11 9.45
N VAL A 268 6.62 13.14 10.37
CA VAL A 268 7.48 14.30 10.65
C VAL A 268 8.89 13.96 10.22
N THR A 269 9.36 14.56 9.14
CA THR A 269 10.70 14.38 8.57
C THR A 269 11.63 15.46 9.13
N ARG A 270 12.74 15.03 9.73
CA ARG A 270 13.83 15.91 10.20
C ARG A 270 14.96 16.01 9.18
N THR A 271 15.33 14.88 8.62
CA THR A 271 16.31 14.80 7.52
C THR A 271 15.79 13.87 6.44
N PRO A 272 15.55 14.36 5.21
CA PRO A 272 15.06 13.52 4.12
C PRO A 272 15.85 12.21 3.98
N ASN A 273 15.13 11.13 3.75
CA ASN A 273 15.61 9.74 3.63
C ASN A 273 16.20 9.12 4.90
N LEU A 274 16.59 9.90 5.90
CA LEU A 274 17.50 9.44 6.95
C LEU A 274 16.92 9.52 8.36
N ASP A 275 15.98 10.43 8.61
CA ASP A 275 15.49 10.69 9.97
C ASP A 275 14.06 11.23 9.95
N TYR A 276 13.12 10.43 10.44
CA TYR A 276 11.70 10.78 10.50
C TYR A 276 10.97 9.98 11.58
N THR A 277 9.76 10.42 11.89
CA THR A 277 8.83 9.70 12.77
C THR A 277 7.48 9.59 12.09
N GLU A 278 6.92 8.39 12.02
CA GLU A 278 5.54 8.14 11.65
C GLU A 278 4.64 8.61 12.80
N VAL A 279 3.66 9.43 12.49
CA VAL A 279 2.83 10.10 13.50
C VAL A 279 1.34 9.84 13.23
N TRP A 280 0.48 10.30 14.13
CA TRP A 280 -0.95 10.30 13.86
C TRP A 280 -1.24 11.03 12.55
N VAL A 281 -2.22 10.54 11.81
CA VAL A 281 -2.58 11.06 10.48
C VAL A 281 -2.85 12.56 10.45
N ASP A 282 -3.21 13.15 11.58
CA ASP A 282 -3.54 14.57 11.78
C ASP A 282 -2.37 15.43 12.32
N GLU A 283 -1.20 14.83 12.62
CA GLU A 283 -0.09 15.53 13.31
C GLU A 283 1.15 15.80 12.43
N GLY A 284 1.24 15.21 11.25
CA GLY A 284 2.46 15.25 10.45
C GLY A 284 2.61 16.47 9.55
N GLN A 285 3.56 16.36 8.64
CA GLN A 285 3.94 17.43 7.70
C GLN A 285 3.26 17.28 6.32
N VAL A 286 2.50 16.22 6.10
CA VAL A 286 1.70 16.04 4.90
C VAL A 286 0.37 16.79 5.06
N ASP A 287 0.03 17.63 4.10
CA ASP A 287 -1.32 18.17 4.00
C ASP A 287 -2.29 17.10 3.46
N MET A 288 -2.84 16.32 4.39
CA MET A 288 -3.72 15.19 4.07
C MET A 288 -4.99 15.62 3.34
N PHE A 289 -5.50 16.83 3.61
CA PHE A 289 -6.65 17.36 2.91
C PHE A 289 -6.30 17.73 1.45
N ALA A 290 -5.13 18.33 1.22
CA ALA A 290 -4.69 18.66 -0.13
C ALA A 290 -4.40 17.40 -0.97
N VAL A 291 -3.78 16.37 -0.38
CA VAL A 291 -3.59 15.07 -1.05
C VAL A 291 -4.94 14.44 -1.43
N MET A 292 -5.89 14.38 -0.49
CA MET A 292 -7.22 13.84 -0.76
C MET A 292 -7.96 14.66 -1.82
N SER A 293 -7.85 15.99 -1.76
CA SER A 293 -8.45 16.90 -2.76
C SER A 293 -7.87 16.66 -4.15
N GLU A 294 -6.58 16.37 -4.25
CA GLU A 294 -5.94 16.06 -5.53
C GLU A 294 -6.43 14.70 -6.07
N LEU A 295 -6.54 13.65 -5.25
CA LEU A 295 -7.11 12.36 -5.65
C LEU A 295 -8.55 12.50 -6.14
N VAL A 296 -9.39 13.26 -5.43
CA VAL A 296 -10.78 13.54 -5.82
C VAL A 296 -10.84 14.37 -7.11
N ARG A 297 -9.96 15.39 -7.27
CA ARG A 297 -9.87 16.19 -8.50
C ARG A 297 -9.57 15.32 -9.73
N GLN A 298 -8.70 14.34 -9.58
CA GLN A 298 -8.32 13.40 -10.63
C GLN A 298 -9.34 12.29 -10.85
N LYS A 299 -10.40 12.24 -10.05
CA LYS A 299 -11.37 11.13 -10.05
C LYS A 299 -10.71 9.78 -9.87
N TYR A 300 -9.74 9.71 -8.96
CA TYR A 300 -9.01 8.48 -8.66
C TYR A 300 -9.96 7.39 -8.11
N PRO A 301 -10.21 6.28 -8.82
CA PRO A 301 -11.28 5.33 -8.48
C PRO A 301 -10.79 4.10 -7.72
N ARG A 302 -9.49 4.05 -7.37
CA ARG A 302 -8.85 2.86 -6.83
C ARG A 302 -8.68 2.95 -5.31
N LEU A 303 -7.77 2.19 -4.80
CA LEU A 303 -7.63 1.88 -3.40
C LEU A 303 -6.88 2.97 -2.63
N ILE A 304 -7.35 3.26 -1.43
CA ILE A 304 -6.64 4.05 -0.44
C ILE A 304 -6.58 3.27 0.88
N TYR A 305 -5.37 3.07 1.38
CA TYR A 305 -5.09 2.41 2.64
C TYR A 305 -4.59 3.43 3.67
N PRO A 306 -5.40 3.81 4.65
CA PRO A 306 -4.98 4.66 5.76
C PRO A 306 -4.19 3.80 6.76
N GLU A 307 -2.88 3.71 6.55
CA GLU A 307 -1.98 2.80 7.25
C GLU A 307 -1.18 3.44 8.39
N HIS A 308 -0.33 2.64 9.02
CA HIS A 308 0.62 2.98 10.10
C HIS A 308 0.02 3.85 11.21
N PRO A 309 -1.21 3.56 11.71
CA PRO A 309 -1.69 4.27 12.88
C PRO A 309 -0.81 3.95 14.08
N PRO A 310 -0.51 4.93 14.95
CA PRO A 310 0.23 4.70 16.17
C PRO A 310 -0.43 3.67 17.10
N GLU A 311 0.40 2.93 17.82
CA GLU A 311 -0.04 2.02 18.87
C GLU A 311 -0.63 2.81 20.05
N ASN A 312 -1.72 2.32 20.63
CA ASN A 312 -2.39 2.97 21.76
C ASN A 312 -2.84 1.96 22.84
N ASP A 313 -3.11 2.47 24.05
CA ASP A 313 -3.41 1.65 25.22
C ASP A 313 -4.55 0.68 24.99
N SER A 314 -5.63 1.12 24.33
CA SER A 314 -6.80 0.27 24.15
C SER A 314 -6.53 -0.95 23.27
N ASP A 315 -5.58 -0.85 22.34
CA ASP A 315 -5.18 -1.96 21.48
C ASP A 315 -4.28 -2.95 22.22
N THR A 316 -3.40 -2.45 23.12
CA THR A 316 -2.56 -3.29 23.98
C THR A 316 -3.36 -3.98 25.09
N GLU A 317 -4.32 -3.30 25.70
CA GLU A 317 -5.18 -3.86 26.76
C GLU A 317 -6.18 -4.88 26.20
N PHE A 318 -6.67 -4.66 24.98
CA PHE A 318 -7.68 -5.48 24.31
C PHE A 318 -7.19 -5.91 22.92
N PRO A 319 -6.14 -6.73 22.84
CA PRO A 319 -5.55 -7.13 21.57
C PRO A 319 -6.58 -7.82 20.68
N PHE A 320 -6.50 -7.50 19.41
CA PHE A 320 -7.43 -7.97 18.41
C PHE A 320 -6.68 -8.64 17.25
N ASP A 321 -6.92 -9.92 17.06
CA ASP A 321 -6.39 -10.67 15.93
C ASP A 321 -7.04 -10.23 14.63
N GLY A 322 -6.27 -10.10 13.55
CA GLY A 322 -6.79 -9.94 12.20
C GLY A 322 -6.55 -8.60 11.51
N ILE A 323 -6.62 -7.49 12.22
CA ILE A 323 -5.97 -6.23 11.83
C ILE A 323 -4.82 -6.10 12.79
N SER A 324 -3.63 -5.70 12.39
CA SER A 324 -2.48 -5.65 13.30
C SER A 324 -2.89 -5.55 14.77
N ALA A 325 -2.60 -6.56 15.56
CA ALA A 325 -3.24 -6.81 16.87
C ALA A 325 -3.18 -5.62 17.85
N THR A 326 -2.30 -4.67 17.58
CA THR A 326 -1.98 -3.53 18.45
C THR A 326 -2.50 -2.19 17.93
N THR A 327 -3.23 -2.13 16.82
CA THR A 327 -3.53 -0.84 16.16
C THR A 327 -4.97 -0.68 15.65
N TYR A 328 -5.91 -1.53 16.07
CA TYR A 328 -7.31 -1.45 15.58
C TYR A 328 -7.97 -0.10 15.87
N THR A 329 -7.78 0.45 17.08
CA THR A 329 -8.32 1.77 17.45
C THR A 329 -7.68 2.87 16.61
N GLY A 330 -6.38 2.76 16.36
CA GLY A 330 -5.68 3.63 15.43
C GLY A 330 -6.26 3.56 14.02
N PHE A 331 -6.56 2.36 13.51
CA PHE A 331 -7.24 2.21 12.21
C PHE A 331 -8.65 2.83 12.20
N ALA A 332 -9.42 2.68 13.28
CA ALA A 332 -10.72 3.35 13.37
C ALA A 332 -10.61 4.87 13.25
N TYR A 333 -9.56 5.45 13.87
CA TYR A 333 -9.27 6.87 13.78
C TYR A 333 -8.87 7.30 12.37
N THR A 334 -7.87 6.62 11.77
CA THR A 334 -7.36 6.99 10.42
C THR A 334 -8.40 6.78 9.32
N VAL A 335 -9.23 5.73 9.39
CA VAL A 335 -10.35 5.51 8.47
C VAL A 335 -11.37 6.63 8.58
N GLY A 336 -11.74 7.02 9.80
CA GLY A 336 -12.66 8.14 10.04
C GLY A 336 -12.11 9.45 9.49
N TYR A 337 -10.82 9.71 9.72
CA TYR A 337 -10.13 10.89 9.22
C TYR A 337 -10.06 10.91 7.69
N ALA A 338 -9.63 9.82 7.05
CA ALA A 338 -9.56 9.73 5.58
C ALA A 338 -10.94 9.97 4.93
N ARG A 339 -11.99 9.39 5.51
CA ARG A 339 -13.37 9.61 5.04
C ARG A 339 -13.81 11.05 5.20
N ALA A 340 -13.51 11.69 6.34
CA ALA A 340 -13.82 13.10 6.55
C ALA A 340 -13.10 14.01 5.56
N MET A 341 -11.82 13.73 5.25
CA MET A 341 -11.08 14.48 4.23
C MET A 341 -11.68 14.30 2.84
N MET A 342 -12.14 13.11 2.49
CA MET A 342 -12.83 12.85 1.21
C MET A 342 -14.15 13.61 1.12
N GLN A 343 -14.97 13.60 2.18
CA GLN A 343 -16.22 14.37 2.25
C GLN A 343 -15.96 15.88 2.09
N ALA A 344 -14.95 16.39 2.77
CA ALA A 344 -14.57 17.80 2.68
C ALA A 344 -14.07 18.17 1.27
N ALA A 345 -13.26 17.32 0.64
CA ALA A 345 -12.77 17.54 -0.71
C ALA A 345 -13.92 17.59 -1.74
N LEU A 346 -14.87 16.66 -1.65
CA LEU A 346 -16.06 16.63 -2.51
C LEU A 346 -16.94 17.87 -2.31
N ALA A 347 -17.16 18.28 -1.06
CA ALA A 347 -17.94 19.49 -0.76
C ALA A 347 -17.27 20.76 -1.31
N THR A 348 -15.94 20.86 -1.20
CA THR A 348 -15.17 21.98 -1.73
C THR A 348 -15.25 22.04 -3.26
N GLN A 349 -15.11 20.90 -3.94
CA GLN A 349 -15.24 20.84 -5.40
C GLN A 349 -16.65 21.18 -5.89
N ALA A 350 -17.68 20.79 -5.16
CA ALA A 350 -19.06 21.14 -5.49
C ALA A 350 -19.34 22.65 -5.37
N ALA A 351 -18.69 23.32 -4.42
CA ALA A 351 -18.84 24.76 -4.19
C ALA A 351 -18.10 25.63 -5.23
N THR A 352 -17.16 25.04 -5.99
CA THR A 352 -16.37 25.76 -7.02
C THR A 352 -16.91 25.59 -8.43
N LYS A 353 -17.92 24.75 -8.63
CA LYS A 353 -18.67 24.57 -9.88
C LYS A 353 -19.90 25.45 -9.91
#